data_ec22fb19ed12e523852377ba59b7d2f2
#
_entry.id   ec22fb19ed12e523852377ba59b7d2f2
#
_cell.length_a   1.000
_cell.length_b   1.000
_cell.length_c   1.000
_cell.angle_alpha   90.00
_cell.angle_beta   90.00
_cell.angle_gamma   90.00
#
_symmetry.space_group_name_H-M   'P 1'
#
loop_
_entity.id
_entity.type
_entity.pdbx_description
1 polymer ?
#
loop_
_entity_poly.entity_id
_entity_poly.type
_entity_poly.pdbx_seq_one_letter_code
_entity_poly.pdbx_strand_id
1 'polypeptide(L)'
;LMSNEAGQGTITMAAASAEAHHPCEQGIISALGVFLDTHVICTMTGFIIIMAHQWVLNPEEWKAAGTYPKFLLSIHALTPDLLQTFVMVMVSICFCLFAYTCVMGFVTFSEISGNRISSSTSFITVLRLLCVFVTAFGIACSIAGYDLSNLWAFSDLANIIMVYCNVPMLYLGFRYVRKAAAHYAKNDGTPFTSETIGMKVDYWDERKDD
;
A
#
# COMPACT_ATOMS: atom_id res chain seq x y z
N LEU A 1 10.90 2.84 1.81
CA LEU A 1 10.73 2.80 0.33
C LEU A 1 9.85 1.63 -0.14
N MET A 2 9.71 0.56 0.62
CA MET A 2 8.86 -0.58 0.25
C MET A 2 7.35 -0.34 0.47
N SER A 3 6.95 0.62 1.28
CA SER A 3 5.54 0.90 1.58
C SER A 3 4.84 1.72 0.49
N ASN A 4 5.59 2.41 -0.38
CA ASN A 4 5.02 3.26 -1.41
C ASN A 4 4.63 2.44 -2.65
N GLU A 5 3.32 2.28 -2.85
CA GLU A 5 2.72 1.59 -4.01
C GLU A 5 2.22 2.58 -5.08
N ALA A 6 2.81 3.78 -5.17
CA ALA A 6 2.39 4.81 -6.11
C ALA A 6 2.39 4.31 -7.56
N GLY A 7 1.27 4.46 -8.23
CA GLY A 7 1.09 4.05 -9.63
C GLY A 7 0.63 2.61 -9.84
N GLN A 8 0.59 1.76 -8.83
CA GLN A 8 0.14 0.36 -8.95
C GLN A 8 -1.39 0.23 -9.01
N GLY A 9 -2.13 1.18 -8.43
CA GLY A 9 -3.59 1.17 -8.44
C GLY A 9 -4.23 0.39 -7.28
N THR A 10 -3.46 -0.12 -6.34
CA THR A 10 -3.92 -0.90 -5.18
C THR A 10 -4.78 -0.06 -4.23
N ILE A 11 -4.34 1.15 -3.89
CA ILE A 11 -5.08 2.09 -3.03
C ILE A 11 -6.45 2.44 -3.63
N THR A 12 -6.56 2.54 -4.94
CA THR A 12 -7.84 2.86 -5.60
C THR A 12 -8.86 1.74 -5.46
N MET A 13 -8.42 0.48 -5.31
CA MET A 13 -9.32 -0.65 -5.03
C MET A 13 -9.92 -0.53 -3.62
N ALA A 14 -9.11 -0.22 -2.62
CA ALA A 14 -9.61 0.04 -1.26
C ALA A 14 -10.53 1.27 -1.22
N ALA A 15 -10.13 2.35 -1.89
CA ALA A 15 -10.93 3.57 -1.99
C ALA A 15 -12.32 3.32 -2.63
N ALA A 16 -12.41 2.41 -3.60
CA ALA A 16 -13.66 2.04 -4.25
C ALA A 16 -14.64 1.29 -3.34
N SER A 17 -14.20 0.73 -2.22
CA SER A 17 -15.04 0.06 -1.23
C SER A 17 -15.47 0.95 -0.07
N ALA A 18 -14.97 2.18 -0.01
CA ALA A 18 -15.29 3.13 1.06
C ALA A 18 -16.65 3.81 0.82
N GLU A 19 -17.42 3.98 1.88
CA GLU A 19 -18.62 4.81 1.86
C GLU A 19 -18.21 6.29 1.90
N ALA A 20 -18.64 7.06 0.92
CA ALA A 20 -18.41 8.49 0.82
C ALA A 20 -19.60 9.17 0.16
N HIS A 21 -19.87 10.43 0.50
CA HIS A 21 -20.92 11.23 -0.15
C HIS A 21 -20.44 11.80 -1.49
N HIS A 22 -19.14 11.99 -1.62
CA HIS A 22 -18.51 12.50 -2.85
C HIS A 22 -17.17 11.81 -3.11
N PRO A 23 -16.83 11.46 -4.38
CA PRO A 23 -15.58 10.75 -4.69
C PRO A 23 -14.32 11.51 -4.28
N CYS A 24 -14.35 12.85 -4.25
CA CYS A 24 -13.22 13.67 -3.83
C CYS A 24 -12.89 13.51 -2.34
N GLU A 25 -13.83 13.17 -1.47
CA GLU A 25 -13.56 12.96 -0.04
C GLU A 25 -12.55 11.84 0.15
N GLN A 26 -12.85 10.69 -0.45
CA GLN A 26 -11.94 9.54 -0.40
C GLN A 26 -10.64 9.80 -1.18
N GLY A 27 -10.71 10.55 -2.27
CA GLY A 27 -9.53 10.95 -3.04
C GLY A 27 -8.56 11.83 -2.22
N ILE A 28 -9.07 12.77 -1.44
CA ILE A 28 -8.28 13.64 -0.57
C ILE A 28 -7.64 12.83 0.57
N ILE A 29 -8.42 11.94 1.22
CA ILE A 29 -7.90 11.06 2.26
C ILE A 29 -6.78 10.17 1.73
N SER A 30 -6.97 9.57 0.56
CA SER A 30 -5.96 8.74 -0.09
C SER A 30 -4.70 9.54 -0.46
N ALA A 31 -4.85 10.76 -0.97
CA ALA A 31 -3.73 11.64 -1.29
C ALA A 31 -2.93 12.03 -0.04
N LEU A 32 -3.62 12.33 1.08
CA LEU A 32 -2.97 12.59 2.37
C LEU A 32 -2.22 11.36 2.88
N GLY A 33 -2.80 10.17 2.76
CA GLY A 33 -2.14 8.91 3.11
C GLY A 33 -0.84 8.70 2.34
N VAL A 34 -0.85 8.87 1.02
CA VAL A 34 0.34 8.79 0.16
C VAL A 34 1.38 9.84 0.52
N PHE A 35 0.95 11.06 0.84
CA PHE A 35 1.85 12.13 1.27
C PHE A 35 2.57 11.75 2.58
N LEU A 36 1.83 11.28 3.59
CA LEU A 36 2.40 10.87 4.88
C LEU A 36 3.34 9.66 4.70
N ASP A 37 2.96 8.66 3.93
CA ASP A 37 3.79 7.49 3.68
C ASP A 37 5.11 7.88 2.98
N THR A 38 5.04 8.62 1.91
CA THR A 38 6.21 8.96 1.10
C THR A 38 7.08 10.03 1.74
N HIS A 39 6.50 11.17 2.12
CA HIS A 39 7.28 12.33 2.57
C HIS A 39 7.65 12.25 4.05
N VAL A 40 6.90 11.53 4.87
CA VAL A 40 7.23 11.38 6.29
C VAL A 40 7.91 10.04 6.55
N ILE A 41 7.21 8.93 6.35
CA ILE A 41 7.71 7.60 6.76
C ILE A 41 8.93 7.18 5.94
N CYS A 42 8.87 7.25 4.61
CA CYS A 42 9.99 6.85 3.76
C CYS A 42 11.21 7.77 3.93
N THR A 43 10.98 9.07 4.10
CA THR A 43 12.06 10.04 4.32
C THR A 43 12.73 9.81 5.68
N MET A 44 11.96 9.60 6.74
CA MET A 44 12.51 9.28 8.08
C MET A 44 13.32 7.99 8.07
N THR A 45 12.83 6.95 7.41
CA THR A 45 13.56 5.69 7.24
C THR A 45 14.89 5.91 6.50
N GLY A 46 14.85 6.71 5.43
CA GLY A 46 16.05 7.07 4.66
C GLY A 46 17.07 7.82 5.53
N PHE A 47 16.63 8.80 6.32
CA PHE A 47 17.52 9.54 7.24
C PHE A 47 18.14 8.64 8.30
N ILE A 48 17.37 7.75 8.93
CA ILE A 48 17.89 6.80 9.92
C ILE A 48 19.03 5.96 9.30
N ILE A 49 18.83 5.42 8.11
CA ILE A 49 19.84 4.63 7.42
C ILE A 49 21.08 5.47 7.09
N ILE A 50 20.89 6.67 6.53
CA ILE A 50 21.99 7.56 6.15
C ILE A 50 22.79 8.00 7.38
N MET A 51 22.14 8.41 8.45
CA MET A 51 22.78 8.87 9.68
C MET A 51 23.55 7.74 10.38
N ALA A 52 23.02 6.53 10.38
CA ALA A 52 23.68 5.38 10.98
C ALA A 52 24.96 4.93 10.23
N HIS A 53 25.05 5.18 8.93
CA HIS A 53 26.23 4.93 8.08
C HIS A 53 26.78 3.50 8.15
N GLN A 54 25.93 2.52 8.47
CA GLN A 54 26.35 1.14 8.74
C GLN A 54 26.89 0.40 7.51
N TRP A 55 26.50 0.79 6.30
CA TRP A 55 27.05 0.20 5.05
C TRP A 55 28.54 0.48 4.86
N VAL A 56 29.11 1.50 5.53
CA VAL A 56 30.54 1.83 5.50
C VAL A 56 31.24 1.29 6.74
N LEU A 57 30.60 1.40 7.91
CA LEU A 57 31.19 0.99 9.19
C LEU A 57 31.25 -0.53 9.33
N ASN A 58 30.22 -1.24 8.89
CA ASN A 58 30.08 -2.69 9.00
C ASN A 58 29.63 -3.31 7.67
N PRO A 59 30.45 -3.22 6.59
CA PRO A 59 30.03 -3.57 5.24
C PRO A 59 29.68 -5.06 5.05
N GLU A 60 30.33 -5.96 5.76
CA GLU A 60 30.07 -7.40 5.64
C GLU A 60 28.73 -7.78 6.29
N GLU A 61 28.47 -7.28 7.49
CA GLU A 61 27.19 -7.48 8.18
C GLU A 61 26.04 -6.84 7.40
N TRP A 62 26.27 -5.63 6.86
CA TRP A 62 25.31 -4.94 6.03
C TRP A 62 24.95 -5.72 4.76
N LYS A 63 25.91 -6.31 4.07
CA LYS A 63 25.66 -7.11 2.87
C LYS A 63 24.90 -8.40 3.18
N ALA A 64 25.25 -9.06 4.28
CA ALA A 64 24.60 -10.29 4.71
C ALA A 64 23.17 -10.08 5.24
N ALA A 65 22.86 -8.89 5.77
CA ALA A 65 21.57 -8.58 6.35
C ALA A 65 20.50 -8.38 5.28
N GLY A 66 19.28 -8.87 5.56
CA GLY A 66 18.08 -8.54 4.80
C GLY A 66 17.60 -7.10 5.04
N THR A 67 16.52 -6.69 4.37
CA THR A 67 16.02 -5.30 4.42
C THR A 67 15.65 -4.83 5.83
N TYR A 68 14.87 -5.61 6.56
CA TYR A 68 14.48 -5.28 7.94
C TYR A 68 15.67 -5.30 8.92
N PRO A 69 16.54 -6.32 8.95
CA PRO A 69 17.75 -6.28 9.76
C PRO A 69 18.65 -5.06 9.50
N LYS A 70 18.79 -4.58 8.26
CA LYS A 70 19.53 -3.34 7.95
C LYS A 70 18.94 -2.12 8.66
N PHE A 71 17.63 -2.03 8.70
CA PHE A 71 16.95 -0.95 9.42
C PHE A 71 17.18 -1.06 10.94
N LEU A 72 17.09 -2.28 11.51
CA LEU A 72 17.37 -2.51 12.93
C LEU A 72 18.82 -2.19 13.31
N LEU A 73 19.79 -2.60 12.51
CA LEU A 73 21.22 -2.25 12.68
C LEU A 73 21.40 -0.73 12.72
N SER A 74 20.70 -0.02 11.85
CA SER A 74 20.77 1.45 11.81
C SER A 74 20.18 2.09 13.08
N ILE A 75 19.02 1.64 13.54
CA ILE A 75 18.42 2.12 14.78
C ILE A 75 19.27 1.78 15.99
N HIS A 76 19.78 0.55 16.05
CA HIS A 76 20.66 0.10 17.12
C HIS A 76 21.90 1.00 17.25
N ALA A 77 22.53 1.34 16.15
CA ALA A 77 23.72 2.20 16.12
C ALA A 77 23.43 3.67 16.53
N LEU A 78 22.23 4.16 16.31
CA LEU A 78 21.84 5.53 16.66
C LEU A 78 21.26 5.65 18.06
N THR A 79 20.93 4.53 18.70
CA THR A 79 20.27 4.54 20.02
C THR A 79 21.31 4.42 21.13
N PRO A 80 21.28 5.30 22.16
CA PRO A 80 22.13 5.17 23.35
C PRO A 80 21.92 3.84 24.08
N ASP A 81 22.97 3.25 24.64
CA ASP A 81 22.95 1.92 25.30
C ASP A 81 21.84 1.79 26.34
N LEU A 82 21.59 2.86 27.11
CA LEU A 82 20.54 2.87 28.15
C LEU A 82 19.13 2.62 27.60
N LEU A 83 18.83 3.08 26.39
CA LEU A 83 17.51 3.00 25.76
C LEU A 83 17.42 1.89 24.71
N GLN A 84 18.51 1.23 24.40
CA GLN A 84 18.65 0.33 23.26
C GLN A 84 17.63 -0.81 23.29
N THR A 85 17.53 -1.52 24.42
CA THR A 85 16.58 -2.63 24.57
C THR A 85 15.15 -2.14 24.43
N PHE A 86 14.79 -1.02 25.04
CA PHE A 86 13.44 -0.47 24.95
C PHE A 86 13.07 -0.08 23.51
N VAL A 87 13.95 0.66 22.83
CA VAL A 87 13.72 1.11 21.46
C VAL A 87 13.61 -0.08 20.50
N MET A 88 14.50 -1.08 20.64
CA MET A 88 14.47 -2.27 19.79
C MET A 88 13.18 -3.09 19.94
N VAL A 89 12.70 -3.25 21.18
CA VAL A 89 11.42 -3.92 21.43
C VAL A 89 10.26 -3.13 20.85
N MET A 90 10.20 -1.83 21.07
CA MET A 90 9.15 -0.96 20.54
C MET A 90 9.11 -0.99 19.00
N VAL A 91 10.26 -0.86 18.34
CA VAL A 91 10.37 -0.93 16.88
C VAL A 91 9.92 -2.29 16.33
N SER A 92 10.30 -3.38 17.02
CA SER A 92 9.89 -4.72 16.62
C SER A 92 8.38 -4.92 16.73
N ILE A 93 7.75 -4.42 17.78
CA ILE A 93 6.29 -4.46 17.95
C ILE A 93 5.61 -3.62 16.85
N CYS A 94 6.06 -2.40 16.64
CA CYS A 94 5.50 -1.53 15.58
C CYS A 94 5.62 -2.18 14.20
N PHE A 95 6.76 -2.79 13.90
CA PHE A 95 6.97 -3.48 12.63
C PHE A 95 6.08 -4.72 12.48
N CYS A 96 5.87 -5.48 13.55
CA CYS A 96 4.96 -6.62 13.56
C CYS A 96 3.52 -6.19 13.26
N LEU A 97 3.04 -5.11 13.91
CA LEU A 97 1.71 -4.54 13.64
C LEU A 97 1.59 -4.01 12.20
N PHE A 98 2.63 -3.35 11.71
CA PHE A 98 2.67 -2.87 10.32
C PHE A 98 2.62 -4.03 9.31
N ALA A 99 3.43 -5.08 9.51
CA ALA A 99 3.41 -6.27 8.65
C ALA A 99 2.04 -6.96 8.66
N TYR A 100 1.41 -7.06 9.83
CA TYR A 100 0.06 -7.61 9.96
C TYR A 100 -0.97 -6.82 9.16
N THR A 101 -0.97 -5.49 9.26
CA THR A 101 -1.89 -4.63 8.50
C THR A 101 -1.64 -4.71 7.00
N CYS A 102 -0.38 -4.85 6.55
CA CYS A 102 -0.05 -5.07 5.14
C CYS A 102 -0.64 -6.37 4.62
N VAL A 103 -0.51 -7.49 5.36
CA VAL A 103 -1.10 -8.78 4.97
C VAL A 103 -2.62 -8.66 4.86
N MET A 104 -3.28 -8.00 5.82
CA MET A 104 -4.73 -7.74 5.75
C MET A 104 -5.09 -6.93 4.51
N GLY A 105 -4.34 -5.89 4.19
CA GLY A 105 -4.54 -5.05 3.00
C GLY A 105 -4.47 -5.87 1.71
N PHE A 106 -3.43 -6.69 1.55
CA PHE A 106 -3.27 -7.55 0.36
C PHE A 106 -4.37 -8.59 0.21
N VAL A 107 -4.84 -9.19 1.31
CA VAL A 107 -6.00 -10.09 1.27
C VAL A 107 -7.24 -9.33 0.81
N THR A 108 -7.48 -8.14 1.33
CA THR A 108 -8.62 -7.29 0.93
C THR A 108 -8.55 -6.91 -0.57
N PHE A 109 -7.39 -6.51 -1.07
CA PHE A 109 -7.19 -6.21 -2.51
C PHE A 109 -7.44 -7.44 -3.37
N SER A 110 -7.00 -8.62 -2.92
CA SER A 110 -7.25 -9.88 -3.61
C SER A 110 -8.74 -10.20 -3.65
N GLU A 111 -9.48 -9.97 -2.57
CA GLU A 111 -10.93 -10.19 -2.52
C GLU A 111 -11.71 -9.22 -3.41
N ILE A 112 -11.37 -7.94 -3.39
CA ILE A 112 -12.01 -6.92 -4.25
C ILE A 112 -11.79 -7.29 -5.72
N SER A 113 -10.56 -7.63 -6.10
CA SER A 113 -10.22 -8.08 -7.45
C SER A 113 -10.91 -9.39 -7.81
N GLY A 114 -10.94 -10.35 -6.88
CA GLY A 114 -11.60 -11.63 -7.05
C GLY A 114 -13.10 -11.51 -7.27
N ASN A 115 -13.78 -10.67 -6.49
CA ASN A 115 -15.21 -10.39 -6.64
C ASN A 115 -15.55 -9.79 -8.00
N ARG A 116 -14.62 -9.09 -8.63
CA ARG A 116 -14.79 -8.57 -9.99
C ARG A 116 -14.76 -9.65 -11.06
N ILE A 117 -14.04 -10.77 -10.79
CA ILE A 117 -13.95 -11.93 -11.70
C ILE A 117 -15.13 -12.88 -11.45
N SER A 118 -15.42 -13.21 -10.18
CA SER A 118 -16.50 -14.09 -9.79
C SER A 118 -16.99 -13.76 -8.39
N SER A 119 -18.31 -13.51 -8.26
CA SER A 119 -18.98 -13.27 -6.97
C SER A 119 -19.32 -14.57 -6.21
N SER A 120 -18.80 -15.73 -6.64
CA SER A 120 -19.04 -17.01 -5.97
C SER A 120 -18.33 -17.06 -4.62
N THR A 121 -19.09 -17.36 -3.55
CA THR A 121 -18.54 -17.53 -2.20
C THR A 121 -17.42 -18.58 -2.15
N SER A 122 -17.56 -19.68 -2.90
CA SER A 122 -16.54 -20.72 -2.98
C SER A 122 -15.24 -20.20 -3.59
N PHE A 123 -15.32 -19.40 -4.65
CA PHE A 123 -14.16 -18.79 -5.30
C PHE A 123 -13.42 -17.87 -4.34
N ILE A 124 -14.13 -16.98 -3.65
CA ILE A 124 -13.51 -16.07 -2.67
C ILE A 124 -12.90 -16.84 -1.49
N THR A 125 -13.54 -17.90 -1.02
CA THR A 125 -12.98 -18.76 0.05
C THR A 125 -11.67 -19.42 -0.40
N VAL A 126 -11.62 -19.97 -1.62
CA VAL A 126 -10.39 -20.55 -2.16
C VAL A 126 -9.29 -19.50 -2.28
N LEU A 127 -9.63 -18.28 -2.73
CA LEU A 127 -8.69 -17.17 -2.83
C LEU A 127 -8.09 -16.80 -1.45
N ARG A 128 -8.93 -16.71 -0.41
CA ARG A 128 -8.48 -16.47 0.97
C ARG A 128 -7.52 -17.56 1.45
N LEU A 129 -7.88 -18.83 1.24
CA LEU A 129 -7.03 -19.95 1.63
C LEU A 129 -5.69 -19.92 0.88
N LEU A 130 -5.70 -19.56 -0.40
CA LEU A 130 -4.48 -19.38 -1.18
C LEU A 130 -3.59 -18.28 -0.61
N CYS A 131 -4.16 -17.12 -0.23
CA CYS A 131 -3.41 -16.03 0.41
C CYS A 131 -2.77 -16.49 1.73
N VAL A 132 -3.51 -17.21 2.57
CA VAL A 132 -2.99 -17.78 3.83
C VAL A 132 -1.85 -18.76 3.54
N PHE A 133 -2.03 -19.65 2.57
CA PHE A 133 -1.01 -20.63 2.20
C PHE A 133 0.27 -19.96 1.69
N VAL A 134 0.16 -19.00 0.78
CA VAL A 134 1.32 -18.26 0.22
C VAL A 134 2.05 -17.50 1.33
N THR A 135 1.32 -16.84 2.23
CA THR A 135 1.91 -16.14 3.37
C THR A 135 2.66 -17.11 4.30
N ALA A 136 2.03 -18.21 4.67
CA ALA A 136 2.65 -19.22 5.52
C ALA A 136 3.88 -19.86 4.86
N PHE A 137 3.81 -20.15 3.56
CA PHE A 137 4.93 -20.66 2.77
C PHE A 137 6.10 -19.69 2.75
N GLY A 138 5.84 -18.38 2.50
CA GLY A 138 6.88 -17.35 2.51
C GLY A 138 7.56 -17.24 3.88
N ILE A 139 6.80 -17.29 4.97
CA ILE A 139 7.33 -17.28 6.34
C ILE A 139 8.20 -18.53 6.58
N ALA A 140 7.73 -19.72 6.21
CA ALA A 140 8.50 -20.95 6.36
C ALA A 140 9.81 -20.94 5.59
N CYS A 141 9.80 -20.43 4.34
CA CYS A 141 11.02 -20.25 3.53
C CYS A 141 12.00 -19.27 4.19
N SER A 142 11.49 -18.17 4.74
CA SER A 142 12.32 -17.18 5.43
C SER A 142 12.97 -17.75 6.69
N ILE A 143 12.22 -18.52 7.50
CA ILE A 143 12.75 -19.18 8.71
C ILE A 143 13.78 -20.24 8.34
N ALA A 144 13.57 -20.96 7.24
CA ALA A 144 14.50 -21.98 6.75
C ALA A 144 15.76 -21.40 6.10
N GLY A 145 15.87 -20.07 5.97
CA GLY A 145 17.03 -19.41 5.40
C GLY A 145 17.15 -19.54 3.88
N TYR A 146 16.07 -19.87 3.17
CA TYR A 146 16.09 -19.90 1.72
C TYR A 146 16.27 -18.49 1.12
N ASP A 147 17.05 -18.43 0.03
CA ASP A 147 17.16 -17.19 -0.75
C ASP A 147 15.86 -16.92 -1.51
N LEU A 148 15.20 -15.81 -1.15
CA LEU A 148 13.95 -15.36 -1.74
C LEU A 148 14.14 -14.34 -2.87
N SER A 149 15.36 -14.12 -3.34
CA SER A 149 15.68 -13.10 -4.37
C SER A 149 14.87 -13.31 -5.66
N ASN A 150 14.71 -14.56 -6.09
CA ASN A 150 13.91 -14.89 -7.28
C ASN A 150 12.41 -14.60 -7.08
N LEU A 151 11.90 -14.79 -5.86
CA LEU A 151 10.50 -14.45 -5.53
C LEU A 151 10.29 -12.94 -5.56
N TRP A 152 11.25 -12.17 -5.06
CA TRP A 152 11.23 -10.71 -5.15
C TRP A 152 11.29 -10.23 -6.60
N ALA A 153 12.15 -10.79 -7.44
CA ALA A 153 12.22 -10.46 -8.87
C ALA A 153 10.89 -10.73 -9.60
N PHE A 154 10.21 -11.84 -9.26
CA PHE A 154 8.87 -12.13 -9.79
C PHE A 154 7.82 -11.11 -9.31
N SER A 155 7.85 -10.74 -8.03
CA SER A 155 6.98 -9.70 -7.49
C SER A 155 7.20 -8.34 -8.19
N ASP A 156 8.46 -7.95 -8.42
CA ASP A 156 8.80 -6.72 -9.11
C ASP A 156 8.27 -6.72 -10.56
N LEU A 157 8.35 -7.85 -11.25
CA LEU A 157 7.78 -7.99 -12.59
C LEU A 157 6.25 -7.80 -12.55
N ALA A 158 5.56 -8.41 -11.59
CA ALA A 158 4.11 -8.23 -11.43
C ALA A 158 3.75 -6.77 -11.13
N ASN A 159 4.51 -6.10 -10.26
CA ASN A 159 4.33 -4.68 -9.96
C ASN A 159 4.52 -3.80 -11.21
N ILE A 160 5.53 -4.07 -12.02
CA ILE A 160 5.77 -3.35 -13.28
C ILE A 160 4.55 -3.50 -14.21
N ILE A 161 4.03 -4.71 -14.36
CA ILE A 161 2.84 -4.97 -15.20
C ILE A 161 1.63 -4.17 -14.68
N MET A 162 1.40 -4.16 -13.36
CA MET A 162 0.32 -3.38 -12.74
C MET A 162 0.46 -1.89 -13.06
N VAL A 163 1.66 -1.32 -12.93
CA VAL A 163 1.93 0.09 -13.25
C VAL A 163 1.67 0.38 -14.73
N TYR A 164 2.14 -0.47 -15.65
CA TYR A 164 1.89 -0.31 -17.08
C TYR A 164 0.41 -0.35 -17.44
N CYS A 165 -0.41 -1.12 -16.76
CA CYS A 165 -1.85 -1.14 -16.94
C CYS A 165 -2.52 0.08 -16.32
N ASN A 166 -2.08 0.51 -15.14
CA ASN A 166 -2.74 1.56 -14.36
C ASN A 166 -2.44 2.98 -14.88
N VAL A 167 -1.21 3.27 -15.32
CA VAL A 167 -0.83 4.62 -15.78
C VAL A 167 -1.68 5.11 -16.96
N PRO A 168 -1.94 4.32 -18.02
CA PRO A 168 -2.87 4.73 -19.08
C PRO A 168 -4.29 5.00 -18.55
N MET A 169 -4.77 4.20 -17.59
CA MET A 169 -6.09 4.39 -16.98
C MET A 169 -6.16 5.70 -16.20
N LEU A 170 -5.11 6.07 -15.47
CA LEU A 170 -5.01 7.37 -14.78
C LEU A 170 -5.04 8.53 -15.78
N TYR A 171 -4.32 8.42 -16.89
CA TYR A 171 -4.31 9.46 -17.93
C TYR A 171 -5.71 9.64 -18.56
N LEU A 172 -6.37 8.56 -18.93
CA LEU A 172 -7.71 8.60 -19.49
C LEU A 172 -8.75 9.07 -18.47
N GLY A 173 -8.58 8.69 -17.21
CA GLY A 173 -9.45 9.06 -16.08
C GLY A 173 -9.26 10.49 -15.58
N PHE A 174 -8.17 11.16 -15.93
CA PHE A 174 -7.85 12.49 -15.39
C PHE A 174 -8.95 13.54 -15.66
N ARG A 175 -9.65 13.44 -16.78
CA ARG A 175 -10.79 14.29 -17.08
C ARG A 175 -11.94 14.16 -16.07
N TYR A 176 -12.18 12.92 -15.54
CA TYR A 176 -13.17 12.68 -14.49
C TYR A 176 -12.74 13.32 -13.18
N VAL A 177 -11.47 13.15 -12.80
CA VAL A 177 -10.89 13.74 -11.59
C VAL A 177 -11.04 15.27 -11.62
N ARG A 178 -10.70 15.92 -12.74
CA ARG A 178 -10.85 17.38 -12.88
C ARG A 178 -12.30 17.83 -12.71
N LYS A 179 -13.25 17.12 -13.30
CA LYS A 179 -14.68 17.48 -13.20
C LYS A 179 -15.20 17.24 -11.79
N ALA A 180 -14.83 16.12 -11.18
CA ALA A 180 -15.19 15.83 -9.79
C ALA A 180 -14.63 16.87 -8.83
N ALA A 181 -13.35 17.24 -8.96
CA ALA A 181 -12.74 18.29 -8.16
C ALA A 181 -13.40 19.66 -8.34
N ALA A 182 -13.74 20.03 -9.59
CA ALA A 182 -14.43 21.27 -9.89
C ALA A 182 -15.87 21.28 -9.30
N HIS A 183 -16.57 20.16 -9.31
CA HIS A 183 -17.86 20.00 -8.69
C HIS A 183 -17.77 20.13 -7.16
N TYR A 184 -16.83 19.39 -6.55
CA TYR A 184 -16.59 19.43 -5.11
C TYR A 184 -16.22 20.84 -4.60
N ALA A 185 -15.42 21.55 -5.36
CA ALA A 185 -14.98 22.92 -5.02
C ALA A 185 -16.12 23.95 -5.03
N LYS A 186 -17.21 23.69 -5.76
CA LYS A 186 -18.38 24.60 -5.75
C LYS A 186 -19.13 24.56 -4.41
N ASN A 187 -19.11 23.42 -3.74
CA ASN A 187 -19.76 23.21 -2.43
C ASN A 187 -21.20 23.74 -2.37
N ASP A 188 -21.95 23.55 -3.46
CA ASP A 188 -23.33 24.07 -3.62
C ASP A 188 -24.41 23.08 -3.19
N GLY A 189 -23.99 21.94 -2.59
CA GLY A 189 -24.91 20.90 -2.11
C GLY A 189 -25.58 20.07 -3.22
N THR A 190 -25.19 20.27 -4.48
CA THR A 190 -25.72 19.47 -5.58
C THR A 190 -25.15 18.05 -5.55
N PRO A 191 -25.98 17.00 -5.82
CA PRO A 191 -25.49 15.63 -5.84
C PRO A 191 -24.51 15.40 -6.99
N PHE A 192 -23.52 14.53 -6.75
CA PHE A 192 -22.55 14.14 -7.78
C PHE A 192 -23.18 13.09 -8.70
N THR A 193 -23.63 13.51 -9.86
CA THR A 193 -24.33 12.66 -10.86
C THR A 193 -23.82 12.92 -12.26
N SER A 194 -24.16 12.02 -13.20
CA SER A 194 -23.83 12.18 -14.62
C SER A 194 -24.34 13.50 -15.21
N GLU A 195 -25.51 13.98 -14.75
CA GLU A 195 -26.12 15.23 -15.20
C GLU A 195 -25.29 16.44 -14.72
N THR A 196 -24.90 16.46 -13.44
CA THR A 196 -24.20 17.60 -12.83
C THR A 196 -22.78 17.78 -13.36
N ILE A 197 -22.09 16.68 -13.67
CA ILE A 197 -20.72 16.74 -14.19
C ILE A 197 -20.60 16.62 -15.71
N GLY A 198 -21.70 16.27 -16.40
CA GLY A 198 -21.73 16.06 -17.84
C GLY A 198 -20.82 14.92 -18.31
N MET A 199 -20.75 13.84 -17.54
CA MET A 199 -20.03 12.61 -17.84
C MET A 199 -20.71 11.44 -17.15
N LYS A 200 -20.67 10.26 -17.78
CA LYS A 200 -21.30 9.05 -17.27
C LYS A 200 -20.62 8.56 -16.00
N VAL A 201 -21.39 8.45 -14.88
CA VAL A 201 -20.93 7.97 -13.57
C VAL A 201 -22.01 7.07 -12.95
N ASP A 202 -22.25 5.92 -13.58
CA ASP A 202 -23.36 5.01 -13.30
C ASP A 202 -23.54 4.70 -11.80
N TYR A 203 -22.44 4.39 -11.11
CA TYR A 203 -22.47 4.09 -9.67
C TYR A 203 -23.07 5.24 -8.81
N TRP A 204 -22.77 6.48 -9.16
CA TRP A 204 -23.25 7.65 -8.41
C TRP A 204 -24.68 8.04 -8.80
N ASP A 205 -25.10 7.68 -10.02
CA ASP A 205 -26.48 7.87 -10.46
C ASP A 205 -27.44 6.92 -9.73
N GLU A 206 -27.00 5.67 -9.46
CA GLU A 206 -27.78 4.66 -8.72
C GLU A 206 -27.96 5.01 -7.24
N ARG A 207 -27.08 5.82 -6.66
CA ARG A 207 -27.15 6.27 -5.25
C ARG A 207 -27.92 7.57 -5.03
N LYS A 208 -28.56 8.09 -6.06
CA LYS A 208 -29.30 9.37 -6.00
C LYS A 208 -30.50 9.34 -5.02
N ASP A 209 -30.96 8.14 -4.67
CA ASP A 209 -32.19 7.92 -3.87
C ASP A 209 -31.86 7.48 -2.41
N ASP A 210 -30.59 7.39 -2.00
CA ASP A 210 -30.14 7.12 -0.64
C ASP A 210 -29.72 8.43 0.08
#